data_b2cb675298fc885c90e647854d46a1d3
#
_entry.id   b2cb675298fc885c90e647854d46a1d3
#
_cell.length_a   1.000
_cell.length_b   1.000
_cell.length_c   1.000
_cell.angle_alpha   90.00
_cell.angle_beta   90.00
_cell.angle_gamma   90.00
#
_symmetry.space_group_name_H-M   'P 1'
#
loop_
_entity.id
_entity.type
_entity.pdbx_description
1 polymer ?
#
loop_
_entity_poly.entity_id
_entity_poly.type
_entity_poly.pdbx_seq_one_letter_code
_entity_poly.pdbx_strand_id
1 'polypeptide(L)'
;LSSINKENKALFRIASKCENCNNNDYYSIYETFRLFRVLSIPLVQCDTVYYFSCPECNFGFKLEAEEFKKLEKIALINSKYMEGSITKSEFERGLKEIQK
;
A
#
# COMPACT_ATOMS: atom_id res chain seq x y z
N LEU A 1 -20.13 -20.30 -16.40
CA LEU A 1 -18.69 -20.46 -16.50
C LEU A 1 -18.00 -19.79 -15.32
N SER A 2 -17.04 -20.47 -14.72
CA SER A 2 -16.25 -19.92 -13.62
C SER A 2 -14.84 -19.59 -14.09
N SER A 3 -14.22 -18.61 -13.46
CA SER A 3 -12.83 -18.25 -13.74
C SER A 3 -12.16 -17.69 -12.48
N ILE A 4 -10.82 -17.81 -12.44
CA ILE A 4 -10.01 -17.23 -11.39
C ILE A 4 -8.96 -16.36 -12.06
N ASN A 5 -8.95 -15.07 -11.74
CA ASN A 5 -8.01 -14.11 -12.32
C ASN A 5 -7.19 -13.44 -11.21
N LYS A 6 -5.90 -13.21 -11.51
CA LYS A 6 -5.02 -12.48 -10.61
C LYS A 6 -5.18 -10.98 -10.86
N GLU A 7 -5.45 -10.23 -9.79
CA GLU A 7 -5.67 -8.80 -9.86
C GLU A 7 -4.68 -8.06 -8.95
N ASN A 8 -4.34 -6.83 -9.34
CA ASN A 8 -3.51 -5.93 -8.54
C ASN A 8 -4.25 -4.63 -8.30
N LYS A 9 -4.15 -4.10 -7.10
CA LYS A 9 -4.79 -2.84 -6.75
C LYS A 9 -3.85 -1.99 -5.92
N ALA A 10 -3.61 -0.74 -6.34
CA ALA A 10 -2.84 0.22 -5.55
C ALA A 10 -3.73 0.76 -4.43
N LEU A 11 -3.27 0.68 -3.19
CA LEU A 11 -4.05 1.10 -2.02
C LEU A 11 -3.60 2.45 -1.49
N PHE A 12 -2.31 2.58 -1.18
CA PHE A 12 -1.77 3.77 -0.52
C PHE A 12 -0.44 4.18 -1.14
N ARG A 13 -0.08 5.45 -0.93
CA ARG A 13 1.23 5.99 -1.31
C ARG A 13 1.93 6.49 -0.06
N ILE A 14 3.22 6.21 0.02
CA ILE A 14 4.06 6.69 1.12
C ILE A 14 5.27 7.38 0.53
N ALA A 15 5.53 8.62 0.95
CA ALA A 15 6.69 9.37 0.49
C ALA A 15 7.96 8.59 0.82
N SER A 16 8.75 8.29 -0.20
CA SER A 16 9.96 7.50 -0.04
C SER A 16 10.85 7.63 -1.27
N LYS A 17 12.14 7.41 -1.08
CA LYS A 17 13.12 7.42 -2.16
C LYS A 17 13.45 5.99 -2.55
N CYS A 18 13.40 5.69 -3.83
CA CYS A 18 13.84 4.40 -4.34
C CYS A 18 15.33 4.43 -4.62
N GLU A 19 16.07 3.52 -3.98
CA GLU A 19 17.51 3.42 -4.18
C GLU A 19 17.86 2.75 -5.51
N ASN A 20 16.90 2.04 -6.11
CA ASN A 20 17.14 1.28 -7.33
C ASN A 20 17.00 2.13 -8.62
N CYS A 21 16.05 3.07 -8.67
CA CYS A 21 15.77 3.84 -9.90
C CYS A 21 15.76 5.35 -9.71
N ASN A 22 16.19 5.85 -8.56
CA ASN A 22 16.22 7.29 -8.23
C ASN A 22 14.85 7.97 -8.19
N ASN A 23 13.77 7.23 -8.08
CA ASN A 23 12.45 7.80 -7.84
C ASN A 23 12.43 8.41 -6.45
N ASN A 24 12.20 9.72 -6.36
CA ASN A 24 12.20 10.46 -5.09
C ASN A 24 10.81 10.78 -4.57
N ASP A 25 9.77 10.35 -5.26
CA ASP A 25 8.41 10.75 -4.95
C ASP A 25 7.75 9.85 -3.89
N TYR A 26 7.49 8.61 -4.23
CA TYR A 26 6.75 7.74 -3.32
C TYR A 26 6.92 6.26 -3.69
N TYR A 27 6.67 5.42 -2.70
CA TYR A 27 6.40 4.00 -2.89
C TYR A 27 4.91 3.77 -2.77
N SER A 28 4.42 2.71 -3.39
CA SER A 28 3.03 2.31 -3.30
C SER A 28 2.87 1.02 -2.55
N ILE A 29 1.76 0.90 -1.82
CA ILE A 29 1.34 -0.34 -1.21
C ILE A 29 0.31 -0.96 -2.14
N TYR A 30 0.60 -2.14 -2.64
CA TYR A 30 -0.27 -2.87 -3.56
C TYR A 30 -0.89 -4.07 -2.88
N GLU A 31 -2.14 -4.32 -3.23
CA GLU A 31 -2.83 -5.55 -2.88
C GLU A 31 -2.90 -6.42 -4.14
N THR A 32 -2.40 -7.64 -4.04
CA THR A 32 -2.50 -8.64 -5.11
C THR A 32 -3.42 -9.74 -4.61
N PHE A 33 -4.40 -10.10 -5.39
CA PHE A 33 -5.37 -11.12 -4.98
C PHE A 33 -5.88 -11.89 -6.19
N ARG A 34 -6.54 -13.03 -5.93
CA ARG A 34 -7.25 -13.78 -6.95
C ARG A 34 -8.74 -13.53 -6.77
N LEU A 35 -9.40 -13.22 -7.87
CA LEU A 35 -10.83 -12.94 -7.87
C LEU A 35 -11.54 -14.08 -8.59
N PHE A 36 -12.40 -14.76 -7.85
CA PHE A 36 -13.21 -15.86 -8.39
C PHE A 36 -14.50 -15.29 -8.96
N ARG A 37 -14.74 -15.57 -10.24
CA ARG A 37 -15.92 -15.06 -10.96
C ARG A 37 -16.75 -16.22 -11.49
N VAL A 38 -18.08 -16.05 -11.44
CA VAL A 38 -19.02 -16.95 -12.08
C VAL A 38 -19.87 -16.12 -13.03
N LEU A 39 -19.87 -16.45 -14.31
CA LEU A 39 -20.59 -15.72 -15.37
C LEU A 39 -20.21 -14.22 -15.36
N SER A 40 -18.92 -13.93 -15.15
CA SER A 40 -18.36 -12.57 -15.07
C SER A 40 -18.78 -11.78 -13.83
N ILE A 41 -19.48 -12.41 -12.89
CA ILE A 41 -19.85 -11.76 -11.62
C ILE A 41 -18.77 -12.09 -10.59
N PRO A 42 -18.10 -11.06 -10.00
CA PRO A 42 -17.09 -11.30 -8.96
C PRO A 42 -17.75 -11.73 -7.65
N LEU A 43 -17.36 -12.88 -7.12
CA LEU A 43 -17.96 -13.45 -5.92
C LEU A 43 -17.03 -13.44 -4.72
N VAL A 44 -15.80 -13.91 -4.88
CA VAL A 44 -14.88 -14.10 -3.75
C VAL A 44 -13.49 -13.62 -4.12
N GLN A 45 -12.90 -12.85 -3.21
CA GLN A 45 -11.49 -12.46 -3.28
C GLN A 45 -10.69 -13.40 -2.37
N CYS A 46 -9.62 -13.99 -2.90
CA CYS A 46 -8.81 -14.93 -2.14
C CYS A 46 -7.32 -14.74 -2.41
N ASP A 47 -6.49 -15.38 -1.59
CA ASP A 47 -5.03 -15.34 -1.69
C ASP A 47 -4.47 -13.91 -1.71
N THR A 48 -4.99 -13.05 -0.84
CA THR A 48 -4.58 -11.66 -0.76
C THR A 48 -3.17 -11.54 -0.20
N VAL A 49 -2.31 -10.82 -0.93
CA VAL A 49 -0.93 -10.54 -0.53
C VAL A 49 -0.67 -9.05 -0.72
N TYR A 50 0.07 -8.47 0.20
CA TYR A 50 0.41 -7.04 0.17
C TYR A 50 1.88 -6.85 -0.17
N TYR A 51 2.17 -5.84 -1.01
CA TYR A 51 3.53 -5.49 -1.42
C TYR A 51 3.77 -4.00 -1.22
N PHE A 52 5.00 -3.67 -0.80
CA PHE A 52 5.48 -2.30 -0.70
C PHE A 52 6.57 -2.13 -1.76
N SER A 53 6.27 -1.37 -2.82
CA SER A 53 7.20 -1.29 -3.94
C SER A 53 7.17 0.04 -4.66
N CYS A 54 8.27 0.33 -5.37
CA CYS A 54 8.38 1.50 -6.22
C CYS A 54 7.51 1.34 -7.46
N PRO A 55 6.64 2.32 -7.77
CA PRO A 55 5.77 2.23 -8.95
C PRO A 55 6.53 2.34 -10.27
N GLU A 56 7.76 2.86 -10.25
CA GLU A 56 8.55 3.04 -11.47
C GLU A 56 9.28 1.77 -11.89
N CYS A 57 9.92 1.08 -10.94
CA CYS A 57 10.76 -0.08 -11.25
C CYS A 57 10.34 -1.36 -10.54
N ASN A 58 9.28 -1.33 -9.74
CA ASN A 58 8.76 -2.46 -8.97
C ASN A 58 9.71 -3.03 -7.91
N PHE A 59 10.77 -2.27 -7.58
CA PHE A 59 11.67 -2.67 -6.51
C PHE A 59 10.94 -2.57 -5.17
N GLY A 60 10.96 -3.64 -4.40
CA GLY A 60 10.28 -3.67 -3.12
C GLY A 60 10.18 -5.07 -2.55
N PHE A 61 9.24 -5.27 -1.64
CA PHE A 61 9.13 -6.53 -0.92
C PHE A 61 7.69 -6.81 -0.48
N LYS A 62 7.44 -8.10 -0.19
CA LYS A 62 6.16 -8.57 0.33
C LYS A 62 6.02 -8.14 1.78
N LEU A 63 4.81 -7.73 2.15
CA LEU A 63 4.50 -7.31 3.52
C LEU A 63 3.79 -8.42 4.30
N GLU A 64 4.21 -8.61 5.54
CA GLU A 64 3.45 -9.42 6.49
C GLU A 64 2.27 -8.60 7.01
N ALA A 65 1.27 -9.27 7.60
CA ALA A 65 0.06 -8.61 8.06
C ALA A 65 0.33 -7.46 9.04
N GLU A 66 1.27 -7.65 9.97
CA GLU A 66 1.62 -6.62 10.95
C GLU A 66 2.31 -5.43 10.30
N GLU A 67 3.21 -5.69 9.35
CA GLU A 67 3.88 -4.65 8.60
C GLU A 67 2.89 -3.84 7.77
N PHE A 68 1.94 -4.52 7.14
CA PHE A 68 0.89 -3.84 6.37
C PHE A 68 0.07 -2.90 7.24
N LYS A 69 -0.31 -3.34 8.43
CA LYS A 69 -1.08 -2.50 9.36
C LYS A 69 -0.33 -1.25 9.77
N LYS A 70 0.97 -1.37 10.04
CA LYS A 70 1.81 -0.21 10.38
C LYS A 70 1.90 0.76 9.21
N LEU A 71 2.14 0.25 8.01
CA LEU A 71 2.26 1.10 6.82
C LEU A 71 0.94 1.74 6.46
N GLU A 72 -0.18 1.06 6.68
CA GLU A 72 -1.51 1.65 6.47
C GLU A 72 -1.72 2.87 7.37
N LYS A 73 -1.32 2.78 8.65
CA LYS A 73 -1.40 3.91 9.57
C LYS A 73 -0.49 5.05 9.15
N ILE A 74 0.73 4.73 8.72
CA ILE A 74 1.68 5.74 8.23
C ILE A 74 1.13 6.42 6.98
N ALA A 75 0.57 5.66 6.06
CA ALA A 75 -0.02 6.20 4.84
C ALA A 75 -1.18 7.15 5.14
N LEU A 76 -2.02 6.79 6.12
CA LEU A 76 -3.14 7.63 6.53
C LEU A 76 -2.67 8.97 7.08
N ILE A 77 -1.66 8.95 7.97
CA ILE A 77 -1.09 10.16 8.56
C ILE A 77 -0.40 11.00 7.48
N ASN A 78 0.32 10.35 6.58
CA ASN A 78 0.98 11.03 5.46
C ASN A 78 -0.04 11.74 4.57
N SER A 79 -1.16 11.11 4.27
CA SER A 79 -2.23 11.72 3.48
C SER A 79 -2.82 12.95 4.18
N LYS A 80 -3.04 12.88 5.48
CA LYS A 80 -3.56 14.01 6.26
C LYS A 80 -2.60 15.18 6.24
N TYR A 81 -1.30 14.92 6.34
CA TYR A 81 -0.29 15.96 6.27
C TYR A 81 -0.26 16.61 4.88
N MET A 82 -0.28 15.79 3.83
CA MET A 82 -0.26 16.30 2.45
C MET A 82 -1.48 17.11 2.12
N GLU A 83 -2.63 16.80 2.71
CA GLU A 83 -3.87 17.56 2.54
C GLU A 83 -3.90 18.85 3.38
N GLY A 84 -2.95 19.02 4.31
CA GLY A 84 -2.94 20.16 5.21
C GLY A 84 -3.88 20.02 6.41
N SER A 85 -4.40 18.82 6.65
CA SER A 85 -5.34 18.59 7.77
C SER A 85 -4.66 18.54 9.13
N ILE A 86 -3.36 18.27 9.15
CA ILE A 86 -2.57 18.23 10.38
C ILE A 86 -1.28 19.02 10.19
N THR A 87 -0.69 19.48 11.30
CA THR A 87 0.57 20.23 11.29
C THR A 87 1.75 19.25 11.20
N LYS A 88 2.94 19.81 10.91
CA LYS A 88 4.18 19.04 10.89
C LYS A 88 4.45 18.39 12.26
N SER A 89 4.18 19.11 13.35
CA SER A 89 4.36 18.57 14.71
C SER A 89 3.45 17.38 14.98
N GLU A 90 2.19 17.48 14.55
CA GLU A 90 1.22 16.40 14.69
C GLU A 90 1.63 15.19 13.85
N PHE A 91 2.12 15.42 12.64
CA PHE A 91 2.61 14.37 11.76
C PHE A 91 3.77 13.61 12.39
N GLU A 92 4.78 14.33 12.90
CA GLU A 92 5.95 13.72 13.55
C GLU A 92 5.57 12.93 14.79
N ARG A 93 4.65 13.47 15.59
CA ARG A 93 4.15 12.79 16.80
C ARG A 93 3.44 11.50 16.44
N GLY A 94 2.57 11.55 15.42
CA GLY A 94 1.85 10.36 14.95
C GLY A 94 2.78 9.27 14.45
N LEU A 95 3.83 9.64 13.72
CA LEU A 95 4.82 8.67 13.25
C LEU A 95 5.53 7.97 14.41
N LYS A 96 5.91 8.73 15.44
CA LYS A 96 6.56 8.16 16.62
C LYS A 96 5.67 7.16 17.35
N GLU A 97 4.37 7.45 17.46
CA GLU A 97 3.43 6.56 18.10
C GLU A 97 3.25 5.25 17.32
N ILE A 98 3.24 5.33 16.00
CA ILE A 98 3.09 4.14 15.15
C ILE A 98 4.32 3.24 15.22
N GLN A 99 5.51 3.84 15.36
CA GLN A 99 6.78 3.10 15.37
C GLN A 99 7.12 2.45 16.71
N LYS A 100 6.33 2.69 17.74
CA LYS A 100 6.56 2.07 19.05
C LYS A 100 6.26 0.56 19.04
#